data_c6cd2a6246fa46075b86b35c45d8b769
#
_entry.id   c6cd2a6246fa46075b86b35c45d8b769
#
_cell.length_a   1.000
_cell.length_b   1.000
_cell.length_c   1.000
_cell.angle_alpha   90.00
_cell.angle_beta   90.00
_cell.angle_gamma   90.00
#
_symmetry.space_group_name_H-M   'P 1'
#
loop_
_entity.id
_entity.type
_entity.pdbx_description
1 polymer ?
#
loop_
_entity_poly.entity_id
_entity_poly.type
_entity_poly.pdbx_seq_one_letter_code
_entity_poly.pdbx_strand_id
1 'polypeptide(L)'
;MTETPLKHLAIIMDGNGRWAKERGLKRTKGHEVGAETIRDITTYCAAHTTIETATFYAFSTENWKRPKLEVNFLMKLLDTYLKNELETYQKNGIRFLAIGEMSQFSKSLQERIQVTQEKTKNNTNLTQILALNYGGRAEITMAVNKLIQSGKKEILEEDISGALQTPYKDIDLLIRTSGEERISNFLLWQLSYSEFYFTPTLWPDFTARELDSILESYTQRKRRFGGL
;
A
#
# COMPACT_ATOMS: atom_id res chain seq x y z
N MET A 1 -7.81 -23.36 18.89
CA MET A 1 -8.13 -22.00 18.43
C MET A 1 -7.45 -21.86 17.07
N THR A 2 -8.20 -21.72 16.01
CA THR A 2 -7.64 -21.61 14.66
C THR A 2 -6.98 -20.23 14.55
N GLU A 3 -5.67 -20.21 14.39
CA GLU A 3 -4.93 -19.00 14.03
C GLU A 3 -5.51 -18.46 12.72
N THR A 4 -5.97 -17.22 12.72
CA THR A 4 -6.40 -16.58 11.45
C THR A 4 -5.13 -16.21 10.70
N PRO A 5 -4.85 -16.84 9.55
CA PRO A 5 -3.61 -16.55 8.81
C PRO A 5 -3.65 -15.10 8.34
N LEU A 6 -2.50 -14.42 8.40
CA LEU A 6 -2.34 -13.09 7.83
C LEU A 6 -2.36 -13.20 6.30
N LYS A 7 -3.36 -12.59 5.67
CA LYS A 7 -3.56 -12.60 4.22
C LYS A 7 -3.32 -11.25 3.59
N HIS A 8 -3.70 -10.16 4.28
CA HIS A 8 -3.56 -8.81 3.77
C HIS A 8 -2.70 -7.95 4.69
N LEU A 9 -1.49 -7.63 4.22
CA LEU A 9 -0.56 -6.72 4.86
C LEU A 9 -0.70 -5.31 4.26
N ALA A 10 -0.79 -4.27 5.08
CA ALA A 10 -0.70 -2.88 4.65
C ALA A 10 0.53 -2.20 5.27
N ILE A 11 1.21 -1.33 4.51
CA ILE A 11 2.43 -0.65 4.96
C ILE A 11 2.38 0.84 4.65
N ILE A 12 2.55 1.67 5.70
CA ILE A 12 2.84 3.10 5.56
C ILE A 12 4.36 3.28 5.61
N MET A 13 4.92 3.59 4.46
CA MET A 13 6.36 3.70 4.20
C MET A 13 6.90 5.08 4.60
N ASP A 14 7.00 5.33 5.90
CA ASP A 14 7.46 6.62 6.41
C ASP A 14 8.96 6.60 6.75
N GLY A 15 9.60 7.78 6.69
CA GLY A 15 10.99 7.95 7.11
C GLY A 15 11.99 8.21 5.98
N ASN A 16 11.63 8.11 4.69
CA ASN A 16 12.55 8.31 3.55
C ASN A 16 13.36 9.62 3.65
N GLY A 17 12.68 10.72 3.97
CA GLY A 17 13.33 12.03 4.07
C GLY A 17 14.23 12.16 5.29
N ARG A 18 13.86 11.57 6.44
CA ARG A 18 14.68 11.54 7.67
C ARG A 18 15.93 10.71 7.44
N TRP A 19 15.79 9.54 6.89
CA TRP A 19 16.88 8.64 6.52
C TRP A 19 17.95 9.33 5.67
N ALA A 20 17.54 10.05 4.63
CA ALA A 20 18.47 10.80 3.78
C ALA A 20 19.15 11.94 4.56
N LYS A 21 18.40 12.70 5.36
CA LYS A 21 18.94 13.82 6.17
C LYS A 21 19.98 13.34 7.18
N GLU A 22 19.73 12.26 7.89
CA GLU A 22 20.67 11.67 8.87
C GLU A 22 21.99 11.24 8.24
N ARG A 23 22.00 10.95 6.93
CA ARG A 23 23.18 10.55 6.14
C ARG A 23 23.78 11.68 5.32
N GLY A 24 23.33 12.92 5.52
CA GLY A 24 23.80 14.07 4.75
C GLY A 24 23.41 14.03 3.26
N LEU A 25 22.39 13.22 2.90
CA LEU A 25 21.95 13.02 1.53
C LEU A 25 20.74 13.90 1.21
N LYS A 26 20.49 14.10 -0.11
CA LYS A 26 19.25 14.73 -0.58
C LYS A 26 18.05 13.84 -0.27
N ARG A 27 16.88 14.43 0.05
CA ARG A 27 15.62 13.69 0.31
C ARG A 27 15.25 12.73 -0.82
N THR A 28 15.57 13.07 -2.07
CA THR A 28 15.36 12.24 -3.25
C THR A 28 16.06 10.89 -3.12
N LYS A 29 17.27 10.84 -2.53
CA LYS A 29 17.99 9.59 -2.34
C LYS A 29 17.28 8.62 -1.39
N GLY A 30 16.66 9.15 -0.34
CA GLY A 30 15.84 8.34 0.56
C GLY A 30 14.64 7.70 -0.16
N HIS A 31 14.00 8.42 -1.08
CA HIS A 31 12.90 7.86 -1.88
C HIS A 31 13.38 6.82 -2.89
N GLU A 32 14.57 6.98 -3.49
CA GLU A 32 15.17 5.98 -4.38
C GLU A 32 15.41 4.66 -3.63
N VAL A 33 16.10 4.72 -2.47
CA VAL A 33 16.35 3.54 -1.64
C VAL A 33 15.03 2.94 -1.14
N GLY A 34 14.07 3.80 -0.73
CA GLY A 34 12.75 3.34 -0.31
C GLY A 34 11.98 2.59 -1.42
N ALA A 35 12.21 2.91 -2.70
CA ALA A 35 11.65 2.16 -3.82
C ALA A 35 12.32 0.77 -3.98
N GLU A 36 13.62 0.66 -3.71
CA GLU A 36 14.33 -0.63 -3.63
C GLU A 36 13.77 -1.49 -2.50
N THR A 37 13.54 -0.87 -1.32
CA THR A 37 12.92 -1.55 -0.16
C THR A 37 11.51 -2.10 -0.51
N ILE A 38 10.70 -1.38 -1.31
CA ILE A 38 9.39 -1.92 -1.78
C ILE A 38 9.61 -3.23 -2.54
N ARG A 39 10.58 -3.27 -3.45
CA ARG A 39 10.90 -4.49 -4.23
C ARG A 39 11.26 -5.65 -3.31
N ASP A 40 12.18 -5.41 -2.37
CA ASP A 40 12.68 -6.45 -1.47
C ASP A 40 11.55 -7.02 -0.59
N ILE A 41 10.75 -6.15 0.01
CA ILE A 41 9.60 -6.56 0.83
C ILE A 41 8.52 -7.25 0.00
N THR A 42 8.24 -6.75 -1.21
CA THR A 42 7.26 -7.38 -2.12
C THR A 42 7.72 -8.79 -2.53
N THR A 43 8.99 -8.94 -2.89
CA THR A 43 9.56 -10.23 -3.27
C THR A 43 9.55 -11.20 -2.09
N TYR A 44 9.87 -10.72 -0.90
CA TYR A 44 9.76 -11.50 0.34
C TYR A 44 8.31 -11.96 0.58
N CYS A 45 7.33 -11.05 0.51
CA CYS A 45 5.91 -11.40 0.68
C CYS A 45 5.44 -12.43 -0.36
N ALA A 46 5.88 -12.33 -1.61
CA ALA A 46 5.52 -13.28 -2.67
C ALA A 46 6.03 -14.71 -2.39
N ALA A 47 7.07 -14.86 -1.58
CA ALA A 47 7.60 -16.17 -1.15
C ALA A 47 6.83 -16.75 0.06
N HIS A 48 6.01 -15.94 0.77
CA HIS A 48 5.22 -16.36 1.92
C HIS A 48 3.85 -16.87 1.46
N THR A 49 3.53 -18.09 1.80
CA THR A 49 2.27 -18.76 1.41
C THR A 49 1.02 -18.19 2.09
N THR A 50 1.16 -17.43 3.19
CA THR A 50 0.04 -16.86 3.94
C THR A 50 -0.35 -15.46 3.49
N ILE A 51 0.59 -14.66 2.97
CA ILE A 51 0.32 -13.29 2.51
C ILE A 51 -0.15 -13.33 1.05
N GLU A 52 -1.43 -13.04 0.84
CA GLU A 52 -2.04 -12.98 -0.49
C GLU A 52 -1.98 -11.57 -1.10
N THR A 53 -1.94 -10.55 -0.24
CA THR A 53 -1.98 -9.13 -0.65
C THR A 53 -1.06 -8.28 0.21
N ALA A 54 -0.30 -7.39 -0.43
CA ALA A 54 0.50 -6.36 0.22
C ALA A 54 0.18 -4.97 -0.36
N THR A 55 -0.36 -4.07 0.46
CA THR A 55 -0.75 -2.71 0.07
C THR A 55 0.22 -1.69 0.64
N PHE A 56 0.82 -0.87 -0.23
CA PHE A 56 1.82 0.13 0.13
C PHE A 56 1.27 1.54 -0.07
N TYR A 57 1.39 2.42 0.94
CA TYR A 57 1.01 3.82 0.85
C TYR A 57 2.13 4.63 0.19
N ALA A 58 2.10 4.70 -1.14
CA ALA A 58 3.19 5.28 -1.92
C ALA A 58 3.04 6.80 -2.13
N PHE A 59 1.80 7.31 -2.32
CA PHE A 59 1.55 8.73 -2.50
C PHE A 59 0.15 9.11 -2.03
N SER A 60 0.05 9.96 -1.00
CA SER A 60 -1.24 10.42 -0.47
C SER A 60 -1.75 11.67 -1.20
N THR A 61 -3.06 11.95 -1.09
CA THR A 61 -3.67 13.19 -1.59
C THR A 61 -3.02 14.44 -1.01
N GLU A 62 -2.54 14.38 0.23
CA GLU A 62 -1.86 15.48 0.91
C GLU A 62 -0.45 15.76 0.37
N ASN A 63 0.16 14.78 -0.30
CA ASN A 63 1.53 14.92 -0.84
C ASN A 63 1.63 15.92 -2.00
N TRP A 64 0.53 16.25 -2.67
CA TRP A 64 0.50 17.33 -3.66
C TRP A 64 0.88 18.70 -3.11
N LYS A 65 0.75 18.91 -1.78
CA LYS A 65 1.17 20.13 -1.09
C LYS A 65 2.68 20.25 -0.92
N ARG A 66 3.45 19.20 -1.24
CA ARG A 66 4.92 19.24 -1.22
C ARG A 66 5.48 20.17 -2.30
N PRO A 67 6.75 20.62 -2.18
CA PRO A 67 7.39 21.40 -3.22
C PRO A 67 7.29 20.72 -4.59
N LYS A 68 6.97 21.47 -5.65
CA LYS A 68 6.76 20.93 -7.00
C LYS A 68 7.93 20.07 -7.52
N LEU A 69 9.18 20.45 -7.16
CA LEU A 69 10.36 19.65 -7.52
C LEU A 69 10.35 18.25 -6.89
N GLU A 70 9.91 18.14 -5.63
CA GLU A 70 9.80 16.84 -4.95
C GLU A 70 8.67 16.00 -5.59
N VAL A 71 7.51 16.61 -5.83
CA VAL A 71 6.39 15.92 -6.51
C VAL A 71 6.80 15.42 -7.89
N ASN A 72 7.43 16.26 -8.71
CA ASN A 72 7.90 15.88 -10.05
C ASN A 72 8.91 14.73 -9.98
N PHE A 73 9.82 14.77 -9.01
CA PHE A 73 10.77 13.69 -8.78
C PHE A 73 10.05 12.38 -8.44
N LEU A 74 9.08 12.41 -7.50
CA LEU A 74 8.31 11.22 -7.11
C LEU A 74 7.53 10.61 -8.28
N MET A 75 6.95 11.44 -9.16
CA MET A 75 6.27 10.95 -10.37
C MET A 75 7.23 10.25 -11.34
N LYS A 76 8.44 10.81 -11.55
CA LYS A 76 9.48 10.17 -12.37
C LYS A 76 9.99 8.87 -11.74
N LEU A 77 10.16 8.86 -10.42
CA LEU A 77 10.59 7.67 -9.67
C LEU A 77 9.56 6.55 -9.82
N LEU A 78 8.27 6.85 -9.68
CA LEU A 78 7.18 5.90 -9.87
C LEU A 78 7.16 5.33 -11.29
N ASP A 79 7.31 6.19 -12.31
CA ASP A 79 7.36 5.75 -13.72
C ASP A 79 8.55 4.79 -13.96
N THR A 80 9.72 5.15 -13.45
CA THR A 80 10.93 4.32 -13.53
C THR A 80 10.78 3.01 -12.78
N TYR A 81 10.21 3.06 -11.57
CA TYR A 81 9.92 1.88 -10.75
C TYR A 81 9.05 0.90 -11.54
N LEU A 82 7.87 1.32 -12.01
CA LEU A 82 6.95 0.45 -12.73
C LEU A 82 7.56 -0.14 -14.01
N LYS A 83 8.40 0.64 -14.71
CA LYS A 83 9.13 0.15 -15.88
C LYS A 83 10.07 -1.00 -15.52
N ASN A 84 10.81 -0.85 -14.43
CA ASN A 84 11.86 -1.79 -14.03
C ASN A 84 11.31 -3.03 -13.32
N GLU A 85 10.14 -2.90 -12.65
CA GLU A 85 9.56 -3.99 -11.87
C GLU A 85 8.76 -5.01 -12.67
N LEU A 86 8.42 -4.72 -13.92
CA LEU A 86 7.58 -5.62 -14.71
C LEU A 86 8.16 -7.05 -14.83
N GLU A 87 9.47 -7.15 -15.06
CA GLU A 87 10.16 -8.44 -15.14
C GLU A 87 10.16 -9.15 -13.77
N THR A 88 10.41 -8.41 -12.68
CA THR A 88 10.35 -8.92 -11.31
C THR A 88 8.95 -9.46 -10.99
N TYR A 89 7.89 -8.73 -11.38
CA TYR A 89 6.51 -9.16 -11.19
C TYR A 89 6.21 -10.46 -11.93
N GLN A 90 6.60 -10.55 -13.19
CA GLN A 90 6.38 -11.76 -13.98
C GLN A 90 7.14 -12.96 -13.40
N LYS A 91 8.42 -12.78 -13.07
CA LYS A 91 9.27 -13.84 -12.53
C LYS A 91 8.76 -14.39 -11.20
N ASN A 92 8.22 -13.53 -10.33
CA ASN A 92 7.77 -13.91 -9.00
C ASN A 92 6.25 -14.15 -8.92
N GLY A 93 5.51 -14.12 -10.04
CA GLY A 93 4.07 -14.32 -10.05
C GLY A 93 3.30 -13.24 -9.30
N ILE A 94 3.79 -11.98 -9.28
CA ILE A 94 3.19 -10.85 -8.56
C ILE A 94 2.22 -10.14 -9.48
N ARG A 95 0.95 -10.04 -9.05
CA ARG A 95 -0.06 -9.20 -9.66
C ARG A 95 0.07 -7.77 -9.12
N PHE A 96 0.19 -6.79 -10.02
CA PHE A 96 0.23 -5.38 -9.65
C PHE A 96 -1.16 -4.74 -9.78
N LEU A 97 -1.55 -3.95 -8.77
CA LEU A 97 -2.73 -3.08 -8.80
C LEU A 97 -2.36 -1.68 -8.28
N ALA A 98 -3.06 -0.67 -8.77
CA ALA A 98 -3.00 0.69 -8.24
C ALA A 98 -4.40 1.13 -7.80
N ILE A 99 -4.48 1.79 -6.64
CA ILE A 99 -5.69 2.42 -6.10
C ILE A 99 -5.44 3.91 -5.86
N GLY A 100 -6.49 4.72 -5.90
CA GLY A 100 -6.46 6.17 -5.74
C GLY A 100 -6.92 6.89 -7.00
N GLU A 101 -6.75 8.21 -7.04
CA GLU A 101 -7.21 9.07 -8.14
C GLU A 101 -6.07 9.31 -9.14
N MET A 102 -6.15 8.70 -10.33
CA MET A 102 -5.08 8.71 -11.32
C MET A 102 -5.16 9.88 -12.31
N SER A 103 -6.27 10.62 -12.37
CA SER A 103 -6.49 11.65 -13.40
C SER A 103 -5.49 12.81 -13.35
N GLN A 104 -4.89 13.06 -12.18
CA GLN A 104 -3.88 14.11 -11.99
C GLN A 104 -2.47 13.70 -12.48
N PHE A 105 -2.25 12.43 -12.77
CA PHE A 105 -0.97 11.96 -13.30
C PHE A 105 -0.88 12.26 -14.81
N SER A 106 0.37 12.32 -15.33
CA SER A 106 0.57 12.42 -16.77
C SER A 106 -0.03 11.22 -17.50
N LYS A 107 -0.50 11.43 -18.74
CA LYS A 107 -1.06 10.35 -19.55
C LYS A 107 -0.10 9.15 -19.68
N SER A 108 1.19 9.43 -19.88
CA SER A 108 2.21 8.37 -19.97
C SER A 108 2.32 7.54 -18.69
N LEU A 109 2.20 8.15 -17.50
CA LEU A 109 2.21 7.42 -16.25
C LEU A 109 0.92 6.61 -16.04
N GLN A 110 -0.25 7.17 -16.40
CA GLN A 110 -1.52 6.46 -16.39
C GLN A 110 -1.47 5.22 -17.29
N GLU A 111 -0.96 5.36 -18.52
CA GLU A 111 -0.78 4.25 -19.47
C GLU A 111 0.17 3.18 -18.91
N ARG A 112 1.29 3.59 -18.29
CA ARG A 112 2.22 2.65 -17.66
C ARG A 112 1.58 1.84 -16.55
N ILE A 113 0.83 2.50 -15.66
CA ILE A 113 0.07 1.83 -14.59
C ILE A 113 -0.88 0.80 -15.22
N GLN A 114 -1.68 1.20 -16.20
CA GLN A 114 -2.64 0.33 -16.87
C GLN A 114 -1.96 -0.86 -17.57
N VAL A 115 -0.88 -0.62 -18.30
CA VAL A 115 -0.10 -1.68 -18.99
C VAL A 115 0.49 -2.66 -17.98
N THR A 116 1.01 -2.16 -16.84
CA THR A 116 1.58 -3.02 -15.80
C THR A 116 0.49 -3.89 -15.17
N GLN A 117 -0.67 -3.33 -14.84
CA GLN A 117 -1.82 -4.08 -14.33
C GLN A 117 -2.26 -5.17 -15.30
N GLU A 118 -2.43 -4.82 -16.58
CA GLU A 118 -2.86 -5.76 -17.62
C GLU A 118 -1.87 -6.92 -17.82
N LYS A 119 -0.57 -6.61 -17.87
CA LYS A 119 0.49 -7.62 -18.06
C LYS A 119 0.64 -8.57 -16.88
N THR A 120 0.24 -8.16 -15.69
CA THR A 120 0.40 -8.95 -14.46
C THR A 120 -0.91 -9.55 -13.93
N LYS A 121 -2.04 -9.32 -14.62
CA LYS A 121 -3.39 -9.69 -14.14
C LYS A 121 -3.58 -11.18 -13.84
N ASN A 122 -2.83 -12.04 -14.51
CA ASN A 122 -2.92 -13.50 -14.35
C ASN A 122 -1.91 -14.06 -13.32
N ASN A 123 -1.10 -13.20 -12.71
CA ASN A 123 -0.17 -13.62 -11.67
C ASN A 123 -0.93 -13.88 -10.36
N THR A 124 -0.54 -14.89 -9.60
CA THR A 124 -1.35 -15.42 -8.48
C THR A 124 -0.60 -15.60 -7.16
N ASN A 125 0.73 -15.41 -7.12
CA ASN A 125 1.50 -15.63 -5.89
C ASN A 125 1.28 -14.53 -4.84
N LEU A 126 1.20 -13.28 -5.28
CA LEU A 126 0.95 -12.12 -4.44
C LEU A 126 0.25 -11.04 -5.25
N THR A 127 -0.68 -10.32 -4.64
CA THR A 127 -1.16 -9.03 -5.17
C THR A 127 -0.45 -7.89 -4.47
N GLN A 128 0.41 -7.14 -5.20
CA GLN A 128 0.94 -5.87 -4.73
C GLN A 128 -0.02 -4.74 -5.11
N ILE A 129 -0.42 -3.94 -4.13
CA ILE A 129 -1.25 -2.75 -4.35
C ILE A 129 -0.43 -1.50 -4.00
N LEU A 130 -0.31 -0.56 -4.93
CA LEU A 130 0.21 0.77 -4.63
C LEU A 130 -0.94 1.77 -4.49
N ALA A 131 -1.07 2.38 -3.31
CA ALA A 131 -1.98 3.49 -3.08
C ALA A 131 -1.33 4.80 -3.57
N LEU A 132 -1.86 5.33 -4.68
CA LEU A 132 -1.31 6.45 -5.46
C LEU A 132 -2.34 7.58 -5.53
N ASN A 133 -1.97 8.79 -5.08
CA ASN A 133 -2.93 9.88 -4.92
C ASN A 133 -4.17 9.41 -4.16
N TYR A 134 -3.92 8.69 -3.08
CA TYR A 134 -4.94 8.00 -2.30
C TYR A 134 -5.23 8.72 -0.98
N GLY A 135 -6.48 8.65 -0.55
CA GLY A 135 -6.92 9.04 0.79
C GLY A 135 -8.24 8.35 1.13
N GLY A 136 -8.34 7.72 2.30
CA GLY A 136 -9.50 6.91 2.69
C GLY A 136 -10.81 7.72 2.73
N ARG A 137 -10.77 8.99 3.15
CA ARG A 137 -11.97 9.87 3.10
C ARG A 137 -12.44 10.09 1.67
N ALA A 138 -11.50 10.32 0.73
CA ALA A 138 -11.83 10.50 -0.69
C ALA A 138 -12.37 9.20 -1.29
N GLU A 139 -11.78 8.06 -0.97
CA GLU A 139 -12.25 6.75 -1.44
C GLU A 139 -13.69 6.47 -1.00
N ILE A 140 -14.00 6.64 0.30
CA ILE A 140 -15.36 6.45 0.83
C ILE A 140 -16.35 7.40 0.14
N THR A 141 -15.98 8.68 -0.03
CA THR A 141 -16.82 9.65 -0.74
C THR A 141 -17.09 9.25 -2.18
N MET A 142 -16.07 8.75 -2.90
CA MET A 142 -16.22 8.27 -4.27
C MET A 142 -17.11 7.02 -4.33
N ALA A 143 -16.97 6.08 -3.40
CA ALA A 143 -17.79 4.90 -3.31
C ALA A 143 -19.28 5.26 -3.11
N VAL A 144 -19.59 6.16 -2.16
CA VAL A 144 -20.95 6.65 -1.92
C VAL A 144 -21.54 7.35 -3.15
N ASN A 145 -20.78 8.24 -3.79
CA ASN A 145 -21.24 8.93 -5.00
C ASN A 145 -21.52 7.95 -6.15
N LYS A 146 -20.68 6.92 -6.34
CA LYS A 146 -20.92 5.87 -7.33
C LYS A 146 -22.21 5.11 -7.07
N LEU A 147 -22.51 4.79 -5.81
CA LEU A 147 -23.74 4.12 -5.42
C LEU A 147 -24.98 4.99 -5.66
N ILE A 148 -24.92 6.28 -5.32
CA ILE A 148 -25.99 7.25 -5.60
C ILE A 148 -26.24 7.34 -7.12
N GLN A 149 -25.19 7.46 -7.92
CA GLN A 149 -25.28 7.54 -9.39
C GLN A 149 -25.86 6.26 -10.02
N SER A 150 -25.69 5.10 -9.38
CA SER A 150 -26.32 3.86 -9.81
C SER A 150 -27.83 3.77 -9.51
N GLY A 151 -28.39 4.79 -8.87
CA GLY A 151 -29.81 4.87 -8.52
C GLY A 151 -30.17 4.16 -7.20
N LYS A 152 -29.17 3.77 -6.41
CA LYS A 152 -29.41 3.11 -5.12
C LYS A 152 -30.05 4.09 -4.12
N LYS A 153 -31.21 3.75 -3.55
CA LYS A 153 -31.97 4.60 -2.63
C LYS A 153 -31.52 4.46 -1.18
N GLU A 154 -31.06 3.27 -0.82
CA GLU A 154 -30.54 2.95 0.51
C GLU A 154 -29.15 2.32 0.33
N ILE A 155 -28.18 2.79 1.09
CA ILE A 155 -26.79 2.36 1.01
C ILE A 155 -26.46 1.62 2.30
N LEU A 156 -26.12 0.33 2.18
CA LEU A 156 -25.71 -0.53 3.28
C LEU A 156 -24.18 -0.58 3.36
N GLU A 157 -23.65 -1.10 4.46
CA GLU A 157 -22.21 -1.26 4.70
C GLU A 157 -21.54 -2.14 3.64
N GLU A 158 -22.20 -3.24 3.25
CA GLU A 158 -21.74 -4.13 2.18
C GLU A 158 -21.68 -3.46 0.81
N ASP A 159 -22.55 -2.48 0.55
CA ASP A 159 -22.51 -1.71 -0.69
C ASP A 159 -21.29 -0.83 -0.76
N ILE A 160 -20.99 -0.12 0.35
CA ILE A 160 -19.79 0.68 0.45
C ILE A 160 -18.58 -0.22 0.26
N SER A 161 -18.49 -1.32 1.01
CA SER A 161 -17.41 -2.30 0.91
C SER A 161 -17.20 -2.81 -0.51
N GLY A 162 -18.30 -3.06 -1.25
CA GLY A 162 -18.25 -3.49 -2.66
C GLY A 162 -17.93 -2.40 -3.66
N ALA A 163 -18.09 -1.12 -3.29
CA ALA A 163 -17.84 0.04 -4.16
C ALA A 163 -16.44 0.65 -3.97
N LEU A 164 -15.71 0.26 -2.92
CA LEU A 164 -14.32 0.68 -2.69
C LEU A 164 -13.39 0.18 -3.80
N GLN A 165 -12.23 0.78 -3.91
CA GLN A 165 -11.28 0.50 -4.99
C GLN A 165 -10.48 -0.78 -4.77
N THR A 166 -10.37 -1.23 -3.51
CA THR A 166 -9.69 -2.49 -3.21
C THR A 166 -10.67 -3.66 -3.39
N PRO A 167 -10.28 -4.71 -4.12
CA PRO A 167 -11.08 -5.92 -4.23
C PRO A 167 -11.06 -6.76 -2.94
N TYR A 168 -10.24 -6.38 -1.97
CA TYR A 168 -9.99 -7.08 -0.72
C TYR A 168 -10.62 -6.31 0.45
N LYS A 169 -11.46 -6.99 1.24
CA LYS A 169 -12.31 -6.34 2.24
C LYS A 169 -11.53 -5.81 3.44
N ASP A 170 -10.74 -6.66 4.08
CA ASP A 170 -10.13 -6.37 5.37
C ASP A 170 -8.61 -6.46 5.30
N ILE A 171 -7.96 -5.66 6.12
CA ILE A 171 -6.52 -5.71 6.34
C ILE A 171 -6.29 -6.40 7.68
N ASP A 172 -5.40 -7.39 7.69
CA ASP A 172 -5.07 -8.11 8.91
C ASP A 172 -4.08 -7.34 9.76
N LEU A 173 -3.05 -6.78 9.13
CA LEU A 173 -1.97 -6.06 9.79
C LEU A 173 -1.59 -4.79 9.04
N LEU A 174 -1.57 -3.65 9.73
CA LEU A 174 -0.94 -2.42 9.28
C LEU A 174 0.41 -2.25 9.97
N ILE A 175 1.46 -2.07 9.18
CA ILE A 175 2.78 -1.65 9.66
C ILE A 175 3.02 -0.19 9.28
N ARG A 176 3.50 0.62 10.22
CA ARG A 176 4.04 1.95 9.92
C ARG A 176 5.44 2.07 10.45
N THR A 177 6.36 2.49 9.57
CA THR A 177 7.75 2.76 9.89
C THR A 177 7.96 4.18 10.41
N SER A 178 9.12 4.44 11.02
CA SER A 178 9.62 5.76 11.48
C SER A 178 9.05 6.29 12.80
N GLY A 179 8.44 5.43 13.64
CA GLY A 179 8.02 5.79 15.00
C GLY A 179 6.79 6.68 15.10
N GLU A 180 6.06 6.88 13.99
CA GLU A 180 4.81 7.65 13.97
C GLU A 180 3.61 6.73 14.18
N GLU A 181 2.76 7.01 15.17
CA GLU A 181 1.62 6.17 15.59
C GLU A 181 0.28 6.74 15.11
N ARG A 182 0.11 6.88 13.82
CA ARG A 182 -1.13 7.34 13.16
C ARG A 182 -1.27 6.72 11.76
N ILE A 183 -2.50 6.61 11.26
CA ILE A 183 -2.81 5.98 9.96
C ILE A 183 -2.86 6.98 8.79
N SER A 184 -2.81 8.28 9.05
CA SER A 184 -2.69 9.35 8.04
C SER A 184 -3.67 9.21 6.87
N ASN A 185 -4.95 9.00 7.15
CA ASN A 185 -5.99 8.85 6.13
C ASN A 185 -5.82 7.64 5.19
N PHE A 186 -5.08 6.60 5.63
CA PHE A 186 -4.84 5.40 4.85
C PHE A 186 -5.92 4.35 5.16
N LEU A 187 -6.56 3.78 4.15
CA LEU A 187 -7.47 2.62 4.16
C LEU A 187 -8.47 2.60 5.34
N LEU A 188 -9.12 3.76 5.61
CA LEU A 188 -9.95 3.96 6.81
C LEU A 188 -11.02 2.90 7.02
N TRP A 189 -11.67 2.46 5.94
CA TRP A 189 -12.74 1.45 5.99
C TRP A 189 -12.15 0.06 6.26
N GLN A 190 -11.11 -0.29 5.52
CA GLN A 190 -10.50 -1.61 5.52
C GLN A 190 -9.69 -1.91 6.78
N LEU A 191 -9.27 -0.86 7.54
CA LEU A 191 -8.49 -0.98 8.77
C LEU A 191 -9.34 -1.16 10.03
N SER A 192 -10.68 -1.24 9.92
CA SER A 192 -11.61 -1.23 11.06
C SER A 192 -11.32 -2.30 12.12
N TYR A 193 -10.81 -3.45 11.72
CA TYR A 193 -10.48 -4.57 12.62
C TYR A 193 -9.03 -5.03 12.48
N SER A 194 -8.16 -4.20 11.91
CA SER A 194 -6.75 -4.52 11.70
C SER A 194 -5.94 -4.46 12.99
N GLU A 195 -4.93 -5.31 13.09
CA GLU A 195 -3.86 -5.13 14.05
C GLU A 195 -2.87 -4.07 13.56
N PHE A 196 -2.30 -3.28 14.49
CA PHE A 196 -1.31 -2.26 14.15
C PHE A 196 0.05 -2.59 14.74
N TYR A 197 1.08 -2.33 13.96
CA TYR A 197 2.47 -2.39 14.40
C TYR A 197 3.22 -1.12 13.99
N PHE A 198 3.82 -0.44 14.96
CA PHE A 198 4.61 0.77 14.75
C PHE A 198 6.07 0.46 15.07
N THR A 199 6.96 0.71 14.10
CA THR A 199 8.40 0.51 14.29
C THR A 199 9.15 1.85 14.18
N PRO A 200 10.18 2.08 15.01
CA PRO A 200 11.05 3.26 14.88
C PRO A 200 11.95 3.21 13.64
N THR A 201 12.12 2.04 13.01
CA THR A 201 12.94 1.86 11.81
C THR A 201 12.45 2.77 10.68
N LEU A 202 13.35 3.51 10.04
CA LEU A 202 13.03 4.31 8.86
C LEU A 202 12.86 3.41 7.64
N TRP A 203 11.89 3.73 6.76
CA TRP A 203 11.52 2.84 5.64
C TRP A 203 12.70 2.31 4.81
N PRO A 204 13.71 3.14 4.40
CA PRO A 204 14.84 2.61 3.64
C PRO A 204 15.70 1.57 4.37
N ASP A 205 15.65 1.52 5.71
CA ASP A 205 16.37 0.52 6.53
C ASP A 205 15.47 -0.66 6.94
N PHE A 206 14.19 -0.66 6.55
CA PHE A 206 13.26 -1.74 6.87
C PHE A 206 13.58 -2.98 6.06
N THR A 207 13.73 -4.13 6.73
CA THR A 207 14.21 -5.38 6.10
C THR A 207 13.17 -6.49 6.14
N ALA A 208 13.33 -7.49 5.27
CA ALA A 208 12.55 -8.72 5.31
C ALA A 208 12.67 -9.44 6.67
N ARG A 209 13.85 -9.41 7.30
CA ARG A 209 14.06 -9.99 8.63
C ARG A 209 13.24 -9.28 9.72
N GLU A 210 13.13 -7.95 9.65
CA GLU A 210 12.28 -7.21 10.59
C GLU A 210 10.80 -7.52 10.34
N LEU A 211 10.39 -7.58 9.06
CA LEU A 211 9.05 -8.01 8.71
C LEU A 211 8.73 -9.40 9.27
N ASP A 212 9.64 -10.35 9.13
CA ASP A 212 9.48 -11.71 9.67
C ASP A 212 9.23 -11.71 11.18
N SER A 213 10.04 -10.97 11.94
CA SER A 213 9.84 -10.81 13.39
C SER A 213 8.49 -10.18 13.74
N ILE A 214 7.99 -9.23 12.92
CA ILE A 214 6.67 -8.63 13.11
C ILE A 214 5.57 -9.66 12.82
N LEU A 215 5.70 -10.45 11.76
CA LEU A 215 4.76 -11.51 11.42
C LEU A 215 4.69 -12.58 12.51
N GLU A 216 5.83 -12.98 13.08
CA GLU A 216 5.88 -13.88 14.24
C GLU A 216 5.15 -13.27 15.45
N SER A 217 5.39 -11.99 15.75
CA SER A 217 4.68 -11.28 16.82
C SER A 217 3.17 -11.22 16.59
N TYR A 218 2.74 -11.06 15.33
CA TYR A 218 1.32 -11.06 14.95
C TYR A 218 0.66 -12.42 15.27
N THR A 219 1.31 -13.54 15.00
CA THR A 219 0.75 -14.87 15.25
C THR A 219 0.50 -15.12 16.76
N GLN A 220 1.20 -14.41 17.65
CA GLN A 220 1.00 -14.52 19.09
C GLN A 220 -0.20 -13.69 19.59
N ARG A 221 -0.80 -12.84 18.77
CA ARG A 221 -1.93 -11.98 19.16
C ARG A 221 -3.25 -12.73 19.10
N LYS A 222 -4.07 -12.56 20.12
CA LYS A 222 -5.43 -13.12 20.16
C LYS A 222 -6.42 -12.10 19.60
N ARG A 223 -6.90 -12.30 18.40
CA ARG A 223 -7.94 -11.46 17.78
C ARG A 223 -9.32 -11.87 18.30
N ARG A 224 -10.11 -10.93 18.84
CA ARG A 224 -11.42 -11.21 19.46
C ARG A 224 -12.61 -10.70 18.67
N PHE A 225 -12.45 -9.87 17.66
CA PHE A 225 -13.50 -9.31 16.78
C PHE A 225 -14.76 -8.84 17.53
N GLY A 226 -14.60 -8.26 18.74
CA GLY A 226 -15.73 -7.84 19.58
C GLY A 226 -16.50 -8.98 20.28
N GLY A 227 -16.09 -10.25 20.14
CA GLY A 227 -16.62 -11.40 20.87
C GLY A 227 -15.91 -11.65 22.21
N LEU A 228 -16.56 -12.39 23.12
CA LEU A 228 -16.00 -12.82 24.41
C LEU A 228 -14.95 -13.93 24.22
#